data_6c94129260f4e1725dde09d23d48b839
#
_entry.id   6c94129260f4e1725dde09d23d48b839
#
_cell.length_a   1.000
_cell.length_b   1.000
_cell.length_c   1.000
_cell.angle_alpha   90.00
_cell.angle_beta   90.00
_cell.angle_gamma   90.00
#
_symmetry.space_group_name_H-M   'P 1'
#
loop_
_entity.id
_entity.type
_entity.pdbx_description
1 polymer ?
#
loop_
_entity_poly.entity_id
_entity_poly.type
_entity_poly.pdbx_seq_one_letter_code
_entity_poly.pdbx_strand_id
1 'polypeptide(L)'
;MNQFTCDLGIGEDGASMTAGRKGATGTIGLGFRALKGGGAVVGVILDQGEPGVVVSSAFLPTAAEGDRLALEPYRVAYEMKRGPSGEASRQAAAAVAEGHKRQSELAAKGLDDIVRSLRDTGGERVIAALLVNRAGWITDALSYSLSWLEHVPVAEGLAVRDALRFACGRCGVEVAEVDEKSLYEVASKQLRLSPHDIDVRLKSLGATFDRPWRREQKLACLSAWVTVAALR
;
A
#
# COMPACT_ATOMS: atom_id res chain seq x y z
N MET A 1 47.05 -9.06 18.99
CA MET A 1 46.41 -7.76 18.65
C MET A 1 45.98 -7.83 17.20
N ASN A 2 44.76 -8.32 16.94
CA ASN A 2 44.17 -8.37 15.63
C ASN A 2 42.94 -7.45 15.63
N GLN A 3 43.06 -6.35 14.87
CA GLN A 3 41.97 -5.45 14.59
C GLN A 3 41.12 -6.07 13.48
N PHE A 4 39.87 -6.45 13.80
CA PHE A 4 38.83 -6.73 12.81
C PHE A 4 38.15 -5.40 12.49
N THR A 5 38.42 -4.84 11.32
CA THR A 5 37.65 -3.79 10.70
C THR A 5 36.42 -4.44 10.05
N CYS A 6 35.24 -4.22 10.63
CA CYS A 6 33.95 -4.49 9.96
C CYS A 6 33.69 -3.39 8.93
N ASP A 7 33.80 -3.77 7.69
CA ASP A 7 33.38 -2.95 6.54
C ASP A 7 31.85 -3.07 6.42
N LEU A 8 31.14 -2.04 6.88
CA LEU A 8 29.69 -1.90 6.70
C LEU A 8 29.44 -1.37 5.29
N GLY A 9 29.30 -2.28 4.35
CA GLY A 9 28.79 -1.98 3.02
C GLY A 9 27.37 -1.45 3.13
N ILE A 10 27.20 -0.13 3.01
CA ILE A 10 25.91 0.53 2.82
C ILE A 10 25.47 0.19 1.40
N GLY A 11 24.64 -0.83 1.27
CA GLY A 11 23.93 -1.15 0.04
C GLY A 11 22.89 -0.08 -0.23
N GLU A 12 23.15 0.82 -1.17
CA GLU A 12 22.13 1.65 -1.81
C GLU A 12 21.21 0.72 -2.62
N ASP A 13 20.19 0.15 -1.97
CA ASP A 13 19.12 -0.56 -2.65
C ASP A 13 18.18 0.45 -3.32
N GLY A 14 18.71 1.08 -4.37
CA GLY A 14 17.91 1.80 -5.34
C GLY A 14 16.85 0.85 -5.92
N ALA A 15 15.58 1.26 -5.88
CA ALA A 15 14.48 0.56 -6.49
C ALA A 15 14.84 0.17 -7.93
N SER A 16 15.19 -1.09 -8.16
CA SER A 16 15.45 -1.63 -9.48
C SER A 16 14.13 -1.65 -10.26
N MET A 17 13.91 -0.58 -11.01
CA MET A 17 12.84 -0.51 -11.99
C MET A 17 13.28 -1.31 -13.21
N THR A 18 12.78 -2.54 -13.33
CA THR A 18 12.95 -3.32 -14.55
C THR A 18 12.32 -2.57 -15.71
N ALA A 19 13.12 -2.31 -16.74
CA ALA A 19 12.74 -1.62 -17.96
C ALA A 19 11.54 -2.32 -18.63
N GLY A 20 10.34 -1.84 -18.35
CA GLY A 20 9.13 -2.17 -19.08
C GLY A 20 9.27 -1.69 -20.53
N ARG A 21 8.72 -2.45 -21.46
CA ARG A 21 8.66 -2.17 -22.89
C ARG A 21 8.36 -0.69 -23.15
N LYS A 22 9.31 0.02 -23.79
CA LYS A 22 9.07 1.36 -24.34
C LYS A 22 7.89 1.29 -25.32
N GLY A 23 6.81 2.01 -25.03
CA GLY A 23 5.76 2.27 -26.01
C GLY A 23 4.31 1.95 -25.61
N ALA A 24 4.01 1.48 -24.43
CA ALA A 24 2.62 1.34 -24.01
C ALA A 24 2.11 2.67 -23.43
N THR A 25 1.50 3.52 -24.28
CA THR A 25 0.74 4.68 -23.85
C THR A 25 -0.62 4.21 -23.31
N GLY A 26 -1.00 4.62 -22.11
CA GLY A 26 -2.30 4.23 -21.58
C GLY A 26 -2.51 4.54 -20.09
N THR A 27 -3.67 4.13 -19.60
CA THR A 27 -3.99 4.24 -18.17
C THR A 27 -3.30 3.15 -17.37
N ILE A 28 -2.58 3.54 -16.33
CA ILE A 28 -1.95 2.64 -15.37
C ILE A 28 -2.82 2.56 -14.12
N GLY A 29 -3.16 1.34 -13.71
CA GLY A 29 -3.77 1.07 -12.42
C GLY A 29 -2.70 0.81 -11.35
N LEU A 30 -2.76 1.49 -10.22
CA LEU A 30 -1.97 1.20 -9.02
C LEU A 30 -2.84 0.48 -8.01
N GLY A 31 -2.50 -0.76 -7.66
CA GLY A 31 -3.15 -1.48 -6.58
C GLY A 31 -2.37 -1.35 -5.28
N PHE A 32 -3.08 -1.05 -4.20
CA PHE A 32 -2.52 -0.92 -2.86
C PHE A 32 -3.11 -1.95 -1.90
N ARG A 33 -2.24 -2.62 -1.16
CA ARG A 33 -2.62 -3.43 0.00
C ARG A 33 -1.85 -2.96 1.23
N ALA A 34 -2.58 -2.43 2.21
CA ALA A 34 -1.98 -1.98 3.47
C ALA A 34 -1.37 -3.16 4.25
N LEU A 35 -0.17 -2.94 4.76
CA LEU A 35 0.62 -3.84 5.58
C LEU A 35 1.17 -3.06 6.78
N LYS A 36 1.81 -3.74 7.73
CA LYS A 36 2.50 -3.05 8.83
C LYS A 36 3.62 -2.16 8.27
N GLY A 37 3.57 -0.88 8.60
CA GLY A 37 4.58 0.11 8.22
C GLY A 37 4.55 0.56 6.77
N GLY A 38 3.49 0.22 6.00
CA GLY A 38 3.35 0.67 4.62
C GLY A 38 2.35 -0.12 3.79
N GLY A 39 2.53 -0.14 2.49
CA GLY A 39 1.67 -0.88 1.57
C GLY A 39 2.43 -1.57 0.44
N ALA A 40 2.00 -2.78 0.09
CA ALA A 40 2.39 -3.36 -1.19
C ALA A 40 1.73 -2.55 -2.31
N VAL A 41 2.51 -2.17 -3.32
CA VAL A 41 2.06 -1.40 -4.49
C VAL A 41 2.41 -2.17 -5.74
N VAL A 42 1.43 -2.33 -6.64
CA VAL A 42 1.65 -2.95 -7.94
C VAL A 42 0.98 -2.10 -9.01
N GLY A 43 1.76 -1.70 -10.01
CA GLY A 43 1.27 -0.97 -11.20
C GLY A 43 0.97 -1.93 -12.33
N VAL A 44 -0.21 -1.83 -12.94
CA VAL A 44 -0.66 -2.66 -14.07
C VAL A 44 -1.11 -1.77 -15.21
N ILE A 45 -0.67 -2.10 -16.43
CA ILE A 45 -1.21 -1.54 -17.66
C ILE A 45 -1.91 -2.64 -18.45
N LEU A 46 -3.01 -2.30 -19.15
CA LEU A 46 -3.68 -3.25 -20.03
C LEU A 46 -3.18 -3.06 -21.48
N ASP A 47 -2.71 -4.14 -22.07
CA ASP A 47 -2.43 -4.22 -23.49
C ASP A 47 -3.56 -5.01 -24.18
N GLN A 48 -4.25 -4.38 -25.14
CA GLN A 48 -5.39 -4.96 -25.91
C GLN A 48 -6.48 -5.67 -25.07
N GLY A 49 -6.67 -5.25 -23.81
CA GLY A 49 -7.66 -5.85 -22.89
C GLY A 49 -7.12 -6.91 -21.95
N GLU A 50 -5.94 -7.41 -22.22
CA GLU A 50 -5.25 -8.35 -21.34
C GLU A 50 -4.37 -7.60 -20.35
N PRO A 51 -4.20 -8.11 -19.13
CA PRO A 51 -3.23 -7.58 -18.19
C PRO A 51 -1.84 -7.89 -18.76
N GLY A 52 -1.36 -6.97 -19.55
CA GLY A 52 -0.16 -7.25 -20.33
C GLY A 52 1.10 -7.12 -19.51
N VAL A 53 1.19 -6.12 -18.64
CA VAL A 53 2.47 -5.79 -18.01
C VAL A 53 2.24 -5.23 -16.62
N VAL A 54 2.90 -5.84 -15.64
CA VAL A 54 3.16 -5.19 -14.37
C VAL A 54 4.31 -4.22 -14.60
N VAL A 55 4.04 -2.93 -14.49
CA VAL A 55 5.03 -1.89 -14.75
C VAL A 55 5.81 -1.51 -13.50
N SER A 56 5.29 -1.88 -12.32
CA SER A 56 5.93 -1.61 -11.04
C SER A 56 5.47 -2.62 -9.99
N SER A 57 6.39 -3.04 -9.14
CA SER A 57 6.08 -3.74 -7.89
C SER A 57 7.01 -3.22 -6.80
N ALA A 58 6.44 -2.60 -5.77
CA ALA A 58 7.20 -1.94 -4.72
C ALA A 58 6.52 -2.10 -3.35
N PHE A 59 7.25 -1.74 -2.31
CA PHE A 59 6.70 -1.45 -1.00
C PHE A 59 6.75 0.06 -0.79
N LEU A 60 5.60 0.67 -0.50
CA LEU A 60 5.47 2.09 -0.17
C LEU A 60 5.51 2.24 1.35
N PRO A 61 6.61 2.73 1.94
CA PRO A 61 6.72 2.86 3.38
C PRO A 61 5.85 4.01 3.91
N THR A 62 5.24 3.80 5.08
CA THR A 62 4.58 4.83 5.88
C THR A 62 5.35 5.17 7.16
N ALA A 63 6.41 4.42 7.46
CA ALA A 63 7.31 4.68 8.57
C ALA A 63 8.75 4.54 8.10
N ALA A 64 9.60 5.48 8.51
CA ALA A 64 11.04 5.38 8.32
C ALA A 64 11.62 4.34 9.29
N GLU A 65 12.81 3.84 8.99
CA GLU A 65 13.52 2.94 9.89
C GLU A 65 13.77 3.62 11.25
N GLY A 66 13.43 2.92 12.33
CA GLY A 66 13.55 3.43 13.70
C GLY A 66 12.45 4.41 14.14
N ASP A 67 11.58 4.88 13.25
CA ASP A 67 10.46 5.75 13.63
C ASP A 67 9.28 4.93 14.17
N ARG A 68 9.40 4.56 15.45
CA ARG A 68 8.36 3.79 16.14
C ARG A 68 7.02 4.54 16.17
N LEU A 69 7.03 5.87 16.26
CA LEU A 69 5.79 6.64 16.33
C LEU A 69 5.00 6.60 15.03
N ALA A 70 5.68 6.64 13.89
CA ALA A 70 5.03 6.43 12.59
C ALA A 70 4.66 4.96 12.36
N LEU A 71 5.47 4.01 12.86
CA LEU A 71 5.22 2.58 12.67
C LEU A 71 4.00 2.07 13.44
N GLU A 72 3.83 2.52 14.69
CA GLU A 72 2.87 1.99 15.65
C GLU A 72 2.25 3.11 16.51
N PRO A 73 1.59 4.14 15.94
CA PRO A 73 1.07 5.28 16.68
C PRO A 73 0.05 4.89 17.76
N TYR A 74 -0.82 3.92 17.46
CA TYR A 74 -1.82 3.45 18.43
C TYR A 74 -1.22 2.56 19.50
N ARG A 75 -0.16 1.80 19.18
CA ARG A 75 0.58 1.04 20.18
C ARG A 75 1.29 1.97 21.16
N VAL A 76 1.92 3.02 20.66
CA VAL A 76 2.55 4.06 21.49
C VAL A 76 1.51 4.72 22.39
N ALA A 77 0.34 5.08 21.85
CA ALA A 77 -0.75 5.65 22.65
C ALA A 77 -1.30 4.68 23.68
N TYR A 78 -1.40 3.39 23.36
CA TYR A 78 -1.87 2.33 24.28
C TYR A 78 -0.96 2.18 25.50
N GLU A 79 0.35 2.37 25.34
CA GLU A 79 1.35 2.29 26.40
C GLU A 79 1.41 3.56 27.30
N MET A 80 0.74 4.64 26.88
CA MET A 80 0.71 5.88 27.64
C MET A 80 -0.30 5.82 28.79
N LYS A 81 -0.08 6.67 29.81
CA LYS A 81 -0.99 6.81 30.94
C LYS A 81 -2.37 7.28 30.45
N ARG A 82 -3.42 6.62 30.89
CA ARG A 82 -4.82 6.96 30.61
C ARG A 82 -5.36 7.99 31.58
N GLY A 83 -6.44 8.65 31.19
CA GLY A 83 -7.22 9.48 32.09
C GLY A 83 -7.97 8.68 33.15
N PRO A 84 -8.62 9.36 34.08
CA PRO A 84 -9.29 8.72 35.25
C PRO A 84 -10.38 7.71 34.88
N SER A 85 -11.09 7.95 33.78
CA SER A 85 -12.17 7.06 33.27
C SER A 85 -11.68 6.07 32.20
N GLY A 86 -10.34 5.94 32.01
CA GLY A 86 -9.74 5.06 31.02
C GLY A 86 -9.68 5.65 29.61
N GLU A 87 -10.10 6.91 29.43
CA GLU A 87 -10.05 7.63 28.15
C GLU A 87 -8.63 7.94 27.70
N ALA A 88 -8.48 8.28 26.40
CA ALA A 88 -7.21 8.74 25.85
C ALA A 88 -6.73 10.03 26.53
N SER A 89 -5.49 10.04 27.00
CA SER A 89 -4.87 11.29 27.45
C SER A 89 -4.64 12.22 26.27
N ARG A 90 -4.55 13.54 26.53
CA ARG A 90 -4.16 14.52 25.49
C ARG A 90 -2.84 14.16 24.83
N GLN A 91 -1.90 13.61 25.60
CA GLN A 91 -0.60 13.19 25.09
C GLN A 91 -0.74 11.99 24.14
N ALA A 92 -1.59 11.01 24.46
CA ALA A 92 -1.87 9.87 23.58
C ALA A 92 -2.51 10.30 22.26
N ALA A 93 -3.50 11.21 22.32
CA ALA A 93 -4.12 11.77 21.13
C ALA A 93 -3.12 12.56 20.26
N ALA A 94 -2.27 13.36 20.89
CA ALA A 94 -1.22 14.10 20.16
C ALA A 94 -0.19 13.17 19.51
N ALA A 95 0.19 12.07 20.18
CA ALA A 95 1.11 11.08 19.63
C ALA A 95 0.51 10.39 18.40
N VAL A 96 -0.77 9.99 18.44
CA VAL A 96 -1.45 9.40 17.28
C VAL A 96 -1.53 10.38 16.13
N ALA A 97 -1.90 11.64 16.39
CA ALA A 97 -1.97 12.67 15.34
C ALA A 97 -0.60 12.93 14.69
N GLU A 98 0.47 12.99 15.47
CA GLU A 98 1.83 13.16 14.94
C GLU A 98 2.28 11.92 14.16
N GLY A 99 1.97 10.70 14.64
CA GLY A 99 2.26 9.46 13.92
C GLY A 99 1.58 9.41 12.56
N HIS A 100 0.29 9.75 12.49
CA HIS A 100 -0.48 9.83 11.23
C HIS A 100 0.10 10.88 10.26
N LYS A 101 0.51 12.03 10.79
CA LYS A 101 1.15 13.07 9.97
C LYS A 101 2.41 12.53 9.31
N ARG A 102 3.31 11.89 10.08
CA ARG A 102 4.55 11.30 9.55
C ARG A 102 4.27 10.20 8.52
N GLN A 103 3.31 9.31 8.81
CA GLN A 103 2.88 8.28 7.87
C GLN A 103 2.43 8.88 6.54
N SER A 104 1.59 9.90 6.60
CA SER A 104 1.01 10.57 5.43
C SER A 104 2.07 11.29 4.58
N GLU A 105 2.99 12.01 5.23
CA GLU A 105 4.07 12.73 4.56
C GLU A 105 5.03 11.77 3.85
N LEU A 106 5.43 10.68 4.51
CA LEU A 106 6.33 9.69 3.92
C LEU A 106 5.67 8.95 2.75
N ALA A 107 4.41 8.50 2.93
CA ALA A 107 3.65 7.86 1.88
C ALA A 107 3.47 8.77 0.65
N ALA A 108 3.16 10.06 0.86
CA ALA A 108 2.99 11.00 -0.23
C ALA A 108 4.27 11.21 -1.02
N LYS A 109 5.42 11.33 -0.34
CA LYS A 109 6.73 11.44 -1.00
C LYS A 109 7.03 10.20 -1.84
N GLY A 110 6.89 9.00 -1.27
CA GLY A 110 7.18 7.76 -1.99
C GLY A 110 6.24 7.51 -3.16
N LEU A 111 4.94 7.88 -3.02
CA LEU A 111 3.98 7.76 -4.12
C LEU A 111 4.27 8.76 -5.24
N ASP A 112 4.68 9.98 -4.92
CA ASP A 112 5.08 10.98 -5.94
C ASP A 112 6.24 10.45 -6.80
N ASP A 113 7.25 9.83 -6.18
CA ASP A 113 8.37 9.21 -6.89
C ASP A 113 7.89 8.08 -7.82
N ILE A 114 6.99 7.21 -7.34
CA ILE A 114 6.40 6.13 -8.15
C ILE A 114 5.62 6.72 -9.34
N VAL A 115 4.72 7.68 -9.10
CA VAL A 115 3.87 8.27 -10.14
C VAL A 115 4.70 9.00 -11.18
N ARG A 116 5.73 9.74 -10.76
CA ARG A 116 6.67 10.41 -11.68
C ARG A 116 7.34 9.41 -12.60
N SER A 117 7.89 8.35 -12.02
CA SER A 117 8.54 7.30 -12.79
C SER A 117 7.58 6.59 -13.76
N LEU A 118 6.33 6.35 -13.39
CA LEU A 118 5.32 5.77 -14.28
C LEU A 118 4.98 6.70 -15.45
N ARG A 119 4.91 8.02 -15.21
CA ARG A 119 4.71 9.02 -16.26
C ARG A 119 5.89 9.08 -17.23
N ASP A 120 7.10 8.98 -16.73
CA ASP A 120 8.33 8.95 -17.56
C ASP A 120 8.39 7.71 -18.48
N THR A 121 7.71 6.62 -18.09
CA THR A 121 7.60 5.40 -18.92
C THR A 121 6.44 5.41 -19.93
N GLY A 122 5.69 6.52 -20.04
CA GLY A 122 4.59 6.69 -20.99
C GLY A 122 3.18 6.53 -20.40
N GLY A 123 3.03 6.47 -19.08
CA GLY A 123 1.73 6.47 -18.42
C GLY A 123 1.02 7.83 -18.54
N GLU A 124 -0.05 7.89 -19.35
CA GLU A 124 -0.83 9.12 -19.55
C GLU A 124 -1.72 9.43 -18.33
N ARG A 125 -2.30 8.40 -17.74
CA ARG A 125 -3.19 8.51 -16.59
C ARG A 125 -2.84 7.42 -15.56
N VAL A 126 -2.79 7.82 -14.30
CA VAL A 126 -2.62 6.89 -13.17
C VAL A 126 -3.88 6.95 -12.31
N ILE A 127 -4.46 5.78 -12.05
CA ILE A 127 -5.60 5.59 -11.14
C ILE A 127 -5.21 4.56 -10.09
N ALA A 128 -5.82 4.62 -8.93
CA ALA A 128 -5.50 3.74 -7.82
C ALA A 128 -6.67 2.86 -7.37
N ALA A 129 -6.36 1.67 -6.87
CA ALA A 129 -7.26 0.80 -6.12
C ALA A 129 -6.66 0.55 -4.74
N LEU A 130 -7.35 0.91 -3.68
CA LEU A 130 -6.98 0.61 -2.31
C LEU A 130 -7.80 -0.56 -1.79
N LEU A 131 -7.14 -1.63 -1.40
CA LEU A 131 -7.81 -2.75 -0.74
C LEU A 131 -8.19 -2.36 0.70
N VAL A 132 -9.47 -2.50 0.99
CA VAL A 132 -10.04 -2.22 2.31
C VAL A 132 -10.69 -3.48 2.89
N ASN A 133 -10.84 -3.52 4.20
CA ASN A 133 -11.68 -4.48 4.90
C ASN A 133 -12.86 -3.73 5.54
N ARG A 134 -13.95 -4.44 5.83
CA ARG A 134 -15.16 -3.85 6.41
C ARG A 134 -14.94 -3.45 7.87
N ALA A 135 -14.21 -2.37 8.09
CA ALA A 135 -14.00 -1.76 9.41
C ALA A 135 -14.67 -0.38 9.53
N GLY A 136 -15.57 -0.01 8.62
CA GLY A 136 -16.25 1.28 8.59
C GLY A 136 -17.15 1.58 9.78
N TRP A 137 -17.43 0.59 10.65
CA TRP A 137 -18.11 0.77 11.92
C TRP A 137 -17.21 1.40 13.01
N ILE A 138 -15.88 1.42 12.80
CA ILE A 138 -14.92 2.04 13.72
C ILE A 138 -14.85 3.53 13.38
N THR A 139 -15.57 4.35 14.13
CA THR A 139 -15.63 5.81 13.94
C THR A 139 -14.53 6.55 14.71
N ASP A 140 -14.04 5.96 15.82
CA ASP A 140 -12.94 6.48 16.63
C ASP A 140 -11.91 5.37 16.87
N ALA A 141 -10.88 5.36 16.03
CA ALA A 141 -9.83 4.34 16.08
C ALA A 141 -8.98 4.44 17.35
N LEU A 142 -8.84 5.64 17.96
CA LEU A 142 -8.09 5.80 19.19
C LEU A 142 -8.84 5.16 20.36
N SER A 143 -10.10 5.51 20.59
CA SER A 143 -10.91 4.88 21.64
C SER A 143 -11.04 3.37 21.43
N TYR A 144 -11.20 2.93 20.15
CA TYR A 144 -11.23 1.52 19.79
C TYR A 144 -9.92 0.80 20.18
N SER A 145 -8.77 1.35 19.83
CA SER A 145 -7.47 0.77 20.14
C SER A 145 -7.18 0.70 21.65
N LEU A 146 -7.69 1.66 22.41
CA LEU A 146 -7.50 1.70 23.86
C LEU A 146 -8.40 0.71 24.61
N SER A 147 -9.47 0.21 24.01
CA SER A 147 -10.39 -0.72 24.68
C SER A 147 -9.77 -2.10 24.91
N TRP A 148 -9.00 -2.62 23.95
CA TRP A 148 -8.32 -3.92 24.02
C TRP A 148 -7.03 -3.90 23.23
N LEU A 149 -6.02 -4.64 23.71
CA LEU A 149 -4.73 -4.74 23.03
C LEU A 149 -4.84 -5.32 21.61
N GLU A 150 -5.74 -6.28 21.42
CA GLU A 150 -6.03 -6.93 20.15
C GLU A 150 -6.64 -5.99 19.11
N HIS A 151 -7.16 -4.85 19.53
CA HIS A 151 -7.68 -3.81 18.64
C HIS A 151 -6.58 -2.92 18.04
N VAL A 152 -5.41 -2.83 18.68
CA VAL A 152 -4.31 -2.00 18.22
C VAL A 152 -3.90 -2.33 16.78
N PRO A 153 -3.67 -3.59 16.39
CA PRO A 153 -3.30 -3.91 14.99
C PRO A 153 -4.34 -3.50 13.96
N VAL A 154 -5.63 -3.50 14.33
CA VAL A 154 -6.71 -3.04 13.45
C VAL A 154 -6.63 -1.54 13.25
N ALA A 155 -6.45 -0.76 14.32
CA ALA A 155 -6.29 0.69 14.28
C ALA A 155 -5.04 1.09 13.47
N GLU A 156 -3.90 0.39 13.67
CA GLU A 156 -2.69 0.59 12.86
C GLU A 156 -2.95 0.34 11.36
N GLY A 157 -3.69 -0.70 11.03
CA GLY A 157 -4.06 -0.98 9.64
C GLY A 157 -4.97 0.09 9.04
N LEU A 158 -5.83 0.73 9.83
CA LEU A 158 -6.64 1.89 9.40
C LEU A 158 -5.73 3.10 9.14
N ALA A 159 -4.80 3.40 10.06
CA ALA A 159 -3.85 4.50 9.89
C ALA A 159 -3.04 4.40 8.59
N VAL A 160 -2.52 3.21 8.28
CA VAL A 160 -1.79 2.99 7.02
C VAL A 160 -2.69 3.24 5.81
N ARG A 161 -3.96 2.78 5.82
CA ARG A 161 -4.90 3.07 4.71
C ARG A 161 -5.18 4.54 4.57
N ASP A 162 -5.33 5.28 5.68
CA ASP A 162 -5.55 6.72 5.65
C ASP A 162 -4.33 7.45 5.09
N ALA A 163 -3.12 7.02 5.43
CA ALA A 163 -1.89 7.56 4.85
C ALA A 163 -1.80 7.30 3.32
N LEU A 164 -2.22 6.12 2.85
CA LEU A 164 -2.26 5.81 1.42
C LEU A 164 -3.33 6.65 0.68
N ARG A 165 -4.52 6.85 1.26
CA ARG A 165 -5.54 7.77 0.72
C ARG A 165 -5.02 9.20 0.62
N PHE A 166 -4.41 9.68 1.69
CA PHE A 166 -3.79 11.01 1.72
C PHE A 166 -2.74 11.16 0.63
N ALA A 167 -1.86 10.16 0.46
CA ALA A 167 -0.83 10.15 -0.57
C ALA A 167 -1.45 10.23 -1.98
N CYS A 168 -2.48 9.44 -2.27
CA CYS A 168 -3.21 9.51 -3.55
C CYS A 168 -3.77 10.91 -3.80
N GLY A 169 -4.45 11.50 -2.80
CA GLY A 169 -4.99 12.85 -2.93
C GLY A 169 -3.92 13.91 -3.18
N ARG A 170 -2.77 13.81 -2.49
CA ARG A 170 -1.63 14.74 -2.65
C ARG A 170 -0.98 14.64 -4.02
N CYS A 171 -0.93 13.45 -4.61
CA CYS A 171 -0.35 13.19 -5.94
C CYS A 171 -1.36 13.36 -7.08
N GLY A 172 -2.60 13.76 -6.79
CA GLY A 172 -3.66 13.89 -7.80
C GLY A 172 -4.05 12.56 -8.45
N VAL A 173 -3.92 11.45 -7.72
CA VAL A 173 -4.30 10.10 -8.16
C VAL A 173 -5.69 9.79 -7.63
N GLU A 174 -6.63 9.55 -8.54
CA GLU A 174 -7.97 9.08 -8.20
C GLU A 174 -7.89 7.68 -7.57
N VAL A 175 -8.55 7.46 -6.43
CA VAL A 175 -8.52 6.18 -5.73
C VAL A 175 -9.91 5.58 -5.59
N ALA A 176 -10.07 4.32 -6.03
CA ALA A 176 -11.23 3.49 -5.77
C ALA A 176 -10.94 2.54 -4.60
N GLU A 177 -11.91 2.36 -3.72
CA GLU A 177 -11.81 1.37 -2.64
C GLU A 177 -12.44 0.05 -3.07
N VAL A 178 -11.72 -1.04 -2.82
CA VAL A 178 -12.16 -2.39 -3.16
C VAL A 178 -12.11 -3.27 -1.91
N ASP A 179 -13.24 -3.89 -1.55
CA ASP A 179 -13.26 -4.82 -0.40
C ASP A 179 -12.41 -6.07 -0.73
N GLU A 180 -11.36 -6.30 0.07
CA GLU A 180 -10.44 -7.44 -0.12
C GLU A 180 -11.18 -8.78 -0.13
N LYS A 181 -12.28 -8.92 0.64
CA LYS A 181 -13.02 -10.19 0.71
C LYS A 181 -13.81 -10.49 -0.55
N SER A 182 -14.31 -9.47 -1.23
CA SER A 182 -15.09 -9.62 -2.47
C SER A 182 -14.26 -9.46 -3.74
N LEU A 183 -12.95 -9.18 -3.63
CA LEU A 183 -12.08 -8.88 -4.77
C LEU A 183 -12.14 -9.94 -5.86
N TYR A 184 -12.02 -11.23 -5.52
CA TYR A 184 -12.07 -12.31 -6.51
C TYR A 184 -13.44 -12.44 -7.17
N GLU A 185 -14.52 -12.24 -6.44
CA GLU A 185 -15.88 -12.23 -7.00
C GLU A 185 -16.07 -11.08 -8.00
N VAL A 186 -15.64 -9.87 -7.61
CA VAL A 186 -15.67 -8.69 -8.47
C VAL A 186 -14.82 -8.92 -9.71
N ALA A 187 -13.59 -9.43 -9.53
CA ALA A 187 -12.68 -9.73 -10.62
C ALA A 187 -13.27 -10.77 -11.59
N SER A 188 -13.83 -11.87 -11.08
CA SER A 188 -14.42 -12.90 -11.93
C SER A 188 -15.56 -12.35 -12.79
N LYS A 189 -16.43 -11.52 -12.24
CA LYS A 189 -17.54 -10.89 -12.98
C LYS A 189 -17.04 -9.91 -14.04
N GLN A 190 -16.11 -9.03 -13.66
CA GLN A 190 -15.65 -7.94 -14.51
C GLN A 190 -14.69 -8.40 -15.61
N LEU A 191 -13.78 -9.31 -15.29
CA LEU A 191 -12.81 -9.86 -16.24
C LEU A 191 -13.37 -11.05 -17.02
N ARG A 192 -14.53 -11.58 -16.65
CA ARG A 192 -15.14 -12.79 -17.21
C ARG A 192 -14.21 -14.01 -17.16
N LEU A 193 -13.48 -14.12 -16.05
CA LEU A 193 -12.52 -15.20 -15.81
C LEU A 193 -12.94 -16.01 -14.58
N SER A 194 -12.60 -17.31 -14.59
CA SER A 194 -12.73 -18.10 -13.36
C SER A 194 -11.67 -17.67 -12.33
N PRO A 195 -11.88 -17.92 -11.02
CA PRO A 195 -10.86 -17.68 -10.01
C PRO A 195 -9.54 -18.40 -10.31
N HIS A 196 -9.62 -19.61 -10.88
CA HIS A 196 -8.46 -20.38 -11.30
C HIS A 196 -7.66 -19.67 -12.41
N ASP A 197 -8.35 -19.17 -13.45
CA ASP A 197 -7.71 -18.47 -14.56
C ASP A 197 -7.07 -17.17 -14.08
N ILE A 198 -7.71 -16.45 -13.14
CA ILE A 198 -7.15 -15.28 -12.48
C ILE A 198 -5.83 -15.65 -11.78
N ASP A 199 -5.81 -16.71 -10.99
CA ASP A 199 -4.61 -17.16 -10.28
C ASP A 199 -3.47 -17.57 -11.24
N VAL A 200 -3.79 -18.27 -12.33
CA VAL A 200 -2.82 -18.62 -13.37
C VAL A 200 -2.19 -17.37 -13.97
N ARG A 201 -3.01 -16.37 -14.33
CA ARG A 201 -2.51 -15.12 -14.90
C ARG A 201 -1.69 -14.31 -13.91
N LEU A 202 -2.14 -14.18 -12.64
CA LEU A 202 -1.35 -13.52 -11.59
C LEU A 202 0.00 -14.20 -11.36
N LYS A 203 0.05 -15.54 -11.42
CA LYS A 203 1.30 -16.29 -11.34
C LYS A 203 2.22 -16.00 -12.52
N SER A 204 1.68 -15.97 -13.73
CA SER A 204 2.44 -15.64 -14.95
C SER A 204 3.01 -14.23 -14.91
N LEU A 205 2.21 -13.24 -14.50
CA LEU A 205 2.66 -11.85 -14.34
C LEU A 205 3.83 -11.75 -13.35
N GLY A 206 3.76 -12.50 -12.23
CA GLY A 206 4.81 -12.50 -11.22
C GLY A 206 6.11 -13.19 -11.66
N ALA A 207 6.05 -14.08 -12.65
CA ALA A 207 7.23 -14.79 -13.13
C ALA A 207 8.26 -13.89 -13.85
N THR A 208 7.87 -12.69 -14.22
CA THR A 208 8.75 -11.68 -14.85
C THR A 208 9.55 -10.85 -13.85
N PHE A 209 9.34 -11.05 -12.54
CA PHE A 209 10.03 -10.30 -11.48
C PHE A 209 11.03 -11.19 -10.74
N ASP A 210 12.23 -10.66 -10.51
CA ASP A 210 13.26 -11.30 -9.70
C ASP A 210 12.95 -11.27 -8.18
N ARG A 211 11.86 -10.61 -7.78
CA ARG A 211 11.44 -10.45 -6.38
C ARG A 211 10.33 -11.43 -6.02
N PRO A 212 10.19 -11.76 -4.71
CA PRO A 212 9.14 -12.65 -4.26
C PRO A 212 7.75 -12.11 -4.63
N TRP A 213 7.00 -12.88 -5.41
CA TRP A 213 5.61 -12.57 -5.78
C TRP A 213 4.66 -13.23 -4.78
N ARG A 214 4.43 -12.54 -3.66
CA ARG A 214 3.65 -13.02 -2.52
C ARG A 214 2.16 -12.70 -2.70
N ARG A 215 1.35 -13.15 -1.74
CA ARG A 215 -0.09 -12.89 -1.72
C ARG A 215 -0.40 -11.39 -1.77
N GLU A 216 0.39 -10.58 -1.07
CA GLU A 216 0.19 -9.13 -0.99
C GLU A 216 0.30 -8.47 -2.37
N GLN A 217 1.32 -8.80 -3.13
CA GLN A 217 1.52 -8.29 -4.48
C GLN A 217 0.45 -8.80 -5.44
N LYS A 218 0.03 -10.07 -5.31
CA LYS A 218 -1.04 -10.65 -6.16
C LYS A 218 -2.36 -9.94 -5.94
N LEU A 219 -2.74 -9.67 -4.69
CA LEU A 219 -3.98 -8.95 -4.38
C LEU A 219 -3.93 -7.48 -4.83
N ALA A 220 -2.80 -6.80 -4.63
CA ALA A 220 -2.59 -5.46 -5.15
C ALA A 220 -2.64 -5.45 -6.69
N CYS A 221 -2.00 -6.41 -7.37
CA CYS A 221 -2.05 -6.56 -8.82
C CYS A 221 -3.49 -6.77 -9.31
N LEU A 222 -4.25 -7.66 -8.68
CA LEU A 222 -5.62 -7.96 -9.06
C LEU A 222 -6.52 -6.73 -8.89
N SER A 223 -6.38 -5.98 -7.81
CA SER A 223 -7.15 -4.75 -7.59
C SER A 223 -6.84 -3.68 -8.65
N ALA A 224 -5.56 -3.51 -9.01
CA ALA A 224 -5.14 -2.62 -10.09
C ALA A 224 -5.76 -3.04 -11.43
N TRP A 225 -5.67 -4.33 -11.75
CA TRP A 225 -6.21 -4.89 -13.00
C TRP A 225 -7.72 -4.66 -13.12
N VAL A 226 -8.50 -5.02 -12.09
CA VAL A 226 -9.94 -4.80 -12.05
C VAL A 226 -10.28 -3.32 -12.26
N THR A 227 -9.56 -2.42 -11.59
CA THR A 227 -9.83 -0.98 -11.65
C THR A 227 -9.56 -0.41 -13.04
N VAL A 228 -8.48 -0.82 -13.71
CA VAL A 228 -8.22 -0.37 -15.10
C VAL A 228 -9.20 -1.00 -16.07
N ALA A 229 -9.59 -2.26 -15.88
CA ALA A 229 -10.56 -2.92 -16.73
C ALA A 229 -11.97 -2.28 -16.64
N ALA A 230 -12.31 -1.65 -15.50
CA ALA A 230 -13.59 -0.94 -15.32
C ALA A 230 -13.72 0.35 -16.14
N LEU A 231 -12.62 0.87 -16.70
CA LEU A 231 -12.63 2.10 -17.51
C LEU A 231 -12.92 1.84 -19.00
N ARG A 232 -13.11 0.60 -19.38
CA ARG A 232 -13.44 0.16 -20.75
C ARG A 232 -14.89 -0.16 -20.89
#